data_7edc1d3d209e5b73d9e499272bc7bdaf
#
_entry.id   7edc1d3d209e5b73d9e499272bc7bdaf
#
_cell.length_a   1.000
_cell.length_b   1.000
_cell.length_c   1.000
_cell.angle_alpha   90.00
_cell.angle_beta   90.00
_cell.angle_gamma   90.00
#
_symmetry.space_group_name_H-M   'P 1'
#
loop_
_entity.id
_entity.type
_entity.pdbx_description
1 polymer ?
#
loop_
_entity_poly.entity_id
_entity_poly.type
_entity_poly.pdbx_seq_one_letter_code
_entity_poly.pdbx_strand_id
1 'polypeptide(L)'
;DLHLLSRRLRQMCIRDRATVPLVVDAGIGVPSHAAQALEMGADAVLVNTAIAVADDPVNMAKAFRLAVEAGLLARQSGPGSRSHFAHATSPLTGFLEASA
;
A
#
# COMPACT_ATOMS: atom_id res chain seq x y z
N ASP A 1 11.96 -1.79 -3.49
CA ASP A 1 12.11 -2.30 -2.14
C ASP A 1 11.14 -1.64 -1.18
N LEU A 2 10.30 -2.44 -0.54
CA LEU A 2 9.28 -1.95 0.40
C LEU A 2 9.87 -1.17 1.56
N HIS A 3 11.01 -1.60 2.03
CA HIS A 3 11.69 -0.95 3.15
C HIS A 3 12.11 0.47 2.79
N LEU A 4 12.67 0.62 1.62
CA LEU A 4 13.11 1.90 1.11
C LEU A 4 11.93 2.82 0.84
N LEU A 5 10.87 2.28 0.25
CA LEU A 5 9.66 3.01 -0.01
C LEU A 5 9.05 3.54 1.30
N SER A 6 8.96 2.69 2.30
CA SER A 6 8.43 3.03 3.60
C SER A 6 9.20 4.18 4.24
N ARG A 7 10.53 4.11 4.17
CA ARG A 7 11.39 5.13 4.74
C ARG A 7 11.23 6.46 4.03
N ARG A 8 11.19 6.44 2.70
CA ARG A 8 11.01 7.65 1.91
C ARG A 8 9.68 8.32 2.19
N LEU A 9 8.62 7.55 2.25
CA LEU A 9 7.29 8.08 2.53
C LEU A 9 7.22 8.73 3.89
N ARG A 10 7.83 8.13 4.90
CA ARG A 10 7.84 8.71 6.24
C ARG A 10 8.54 10.05 6.27
N GLN A 11 9.69 10.15 5.61
CA GLN A 11 10.43 11.40 5.57
C GLN A 11 9.66 12.49 4.86
N MET A 12 9.02 12.14 3.74
CA MET A 12 8.27 13.12 2.97
C MET A 12 7.02 13.57 3.72
N CYS A 13 6.32 12.66 4.39
CA CYS A 13 5.14 13.02 5.17
C CYS A 13 5.47 13.93 6.34
N ILE A 14 6.58 13.70 7.00
CA ILE A 14 7.03 14.56 8.09
C ILE A 14 7.35 15.95 7.59
N ARG A 15 7.99 16.04 6.43
CA ARG A 15 8.44 17.30 5.87
C ARG A 15 7.31 18.16 5.33
N ASP A 16 6.34 17.53 4.70
CA ASP A 16 5.32 18.23 3.91
C ASP A 16 3.92 18.03 4.43
N ARG A 17 3.74 18.23 5.68
CA ARG A 17 2.41 18.06 6.26
C ARG A 17 1.37 18.85 5.48
N ALA A 18 0.71 18.20 4.59
CA ALA A 18 -0.58 18.61 4.10
C ALA A 18 -0.64 19.76 3.11
N THR A 19 0.43 20.25 2.57
CA THR A 19 0.30 21.40 1.69
C THR A 19 0.46 21.11 0.22
N VAL A 20 1.11 19.99 -0.15
CA VAL A 20 1.26 19.62 -1.56
C VAL A 20 0.97 18.15 -1.75
N PRO A 21 0.44 17.78 -2.92
CA PRO A 21 0.22 16.36 -3.23
C PRO A 21 1.54 15.60 -3.24
N LEU A 22 1.51 14.40 -2.69
CA LEU A 22 2.65 13.51 -2.66
C LEU A 22 2.43 12.37 -3.63
N VAL A 23 3.29 12.30 -4.65
CA VAL A 23 3.21 11.25 -5.66
C VAL A 23 4.41 10.32 -5.51
N VAL A 24 4.15 9.03 -5.41
CA VAL A 24 5.20 8.03 -5.28
C VAL A 24 5.41 7.36 -6.63
N ASP A 25 6.65 7.41 -7.12
CA ASP A 25 7.00 6.87 -8.42
C ASP A 25 7.93 5.66 -8.31
N ALA A 26 9.03 5.82 -7.61
CA ALA A 26 10.06 4.79 -7.53
C ALA A 26 9.68 3.66 -6.57
N GLY A 27 10.00 2.44 -6.94
CA GLY A 27 9.83 1.30 -6.05
C GLY A 27 8.49 0.59 -6.14
N ILE A 28 7.60 1.07 -6.99
CA ILE A 28 6.29 0.43 -7.18
C ILE A 28 6.46 -0.70 -8.19
N GLY A 29 6.48 -1.93 -7.70
CA GLY A 29 6.68 -3.11 -8.54
C GLY A 29 5.48 -4.03 -8.64
N VAL A 30 4.61 -4.01 -7.64
CA VAL A 30 3.40 -4.84 -7.61
C VAL A 30 2.27 -4.05 -6.97
N PRO A 31 1.01 -4.46 -7.16
CA PRO A 31 -0.13 -3.72 -6.62
C PRO A 31 -0.10 -3.49 -5.12
N SER A 32 0.43 -4.44 -4.36
CA SER A 32 0.51 -4.26 -2.90
C SER A 32 1.38 -3.07 -2.50
N HIS A 33 2.40 -2.75 -3.28
CA HIS A 33 3.22 -1.55 -3.03
C HIS A 33 2.39 -0.28 -3.18
N ALA A 34 1.49 -0.25 -4.16
CA ALA A 34 0.62 0.90 -4.38
C ALA A 34 -0.35 1.09 -3.21
N ALA A 35 -0.98 -0.01 -2.78
CA ALA A 35 -1.88 0.05 -1.63
C ALA A 35 -1.16 0.55 -0.39
N GLN A 36 0.04 0.04 -0.14
CA GLN A 36 0.82 0.45 1.01
C GLN A 36 1.20 1.93 0.94
N ALA A 37 1.56 2.41 -0.24
CA ALA A 37 1.89 3.82 -0.41
C ALA A 37 0.71 4.72 -0.04
N LEU A 38 -0.49 4.36 -0.48
CA LEU A 38 -1.69 5.13 -0.14
C LEU A 38 -2.01 5.06 1.35
N GLU A 39 -1.84 3.88 1.96
CA GLU A 39 -2.04 3.74 3.40
C GLU A 39 -1.08 4.61 4.20
N MET A 40 0.12 4.81 3.69
CA MET A 40 1.15 5.60 4.36
C MET A 40 1.02 7.10 4.13
N GLY A 41 0.09 7.53 3.31
CA GLY A 41 -0.20 8.93 3.13
C GLY A 41 0.06 9.52 1.76
N ALA A 42 0.48 8.71 0.79
CA ALA A 42 0.65 9.22 -0.56
C ALA A 42 -0.70 9.59 -1.18
N ASP A 43 -0.70 10.62 -1.98
CA ASP A 43 -1.92 11.06 -2.67
C ASP A 43 -2.12 10.33 -3.99
N ALA A 44 -1.04 9.87 -4.60
CA ALA A 44 -1.09 9.15 -5.87
C ALA A 44 0.17 8.31 -6.03
N VAL A 45 0.09 7.34 -6.93
CA VAL A 45 1.26 6.58 -7.35
C VAL A 45 1.38 6.66 -8.86
N LEU A 46 2.60 6.62 -9.33
CA LEU A 46 2.90 6.60 -10.76
C LEU A 46 3.49 5.23 -11.08
N VAL A 47 2.83 4.49 -11.95
CA VAL A 47 3.23 3.13 -12.30
C VAL A 47 3.37 3.02 -13.81
N ASN A 48 4.46 2.47 -14.26
CA ASN A 48 4.69 2.30 -15.69
C ASN A 48 5.25 0.92 -15.99
N THR A 49 6.49 0.67 -15.63
CA THR A 49 7.20 -0.56 -16.00
C THR A 49 6.51 -1.80 -15.46
N ALA A 50 6.00 -1.75 -14.22
CA ALA A 50 5.34 -2.89 -13.61
C ALA A 50 4.12 -3.36 -14.41
N ILE A 51 3.42 -2.43 -15.04
CA ILE A 51 2.29 -2.77 -15.91
C ILE A 51 2.80 -3.25 -17.26
N ALA A 52 3.77 -2.54 -17.82
CA ALA A 52 4.26 -2.83 -19.17
C ALA A 52 4.89 -4.22 -19.30
N VAL A 53 5.57 -4.70 -18.27
CA VAL A 53 6.24 -5.99 -18.31
C VAL A 53 5.38 -7.16 -17.81
N ALA A 54 4.17 -6.89 -17.36
CA ALA A 54 3.30 -7.94 -16.87
C ALA A 54 2.86 -8.85 -18.01
N ASP A 55 2.59 -10.11 -17.68
CA ASP A 55 2.07 -11.07 -18.66
C ASP A 55 0.74 -10.61 -19.24
N ASP A 56 -0.09 -9.98 -18.41
CA ASP A 56 -1.36 -9.40 -18.83
C ASP A 56 -1.42 -7.95 -18.35
N PRO A 57 -0.93 -7.00 -19.16
CA PRO A 57 -0.86 -5.61 -18.73
C PRO A 57 -2.22 -4.99 -18.41
N VAL A 58 -3.26 -5.39 -19.14
CA VAL A 58 -4.60 -4.83 -18.91
C VAL A 58 -5.09 -5.21 -17.52
N ASN A 59 -4.99 -6.49 -17.16
CA ASN A 59 -5.40 -6.93 -15.84
C ASN A 59 -4.47 -6.41 -14.75
N MET A 60 -3.19 -6.26 -15.05
CA MET A 60 -2.28 -5.67 -14.08
C MET A 60 -2.64 -4.22 -13.79
N ALA A 61 -3.03 -3.46 -14.82
CA ALA A 61 -3.51 -2.09 -14.62
C ALA A 61 -4.76 -2.05 -13.76
N LYS A 62 -5.69 -2.98 -13.98
CA LYS A 62 -6.88 -3.09 -13.13
C LYS A 62 -6.52 -3.41 -11.68
N ALA A 63 -5.55 -4.31 -11.49
CA ALA A 63 -5.09 -4.67 -10.16
C ALA A 63 -4.50 -3.46 -9.43
N PHE A 64 -3.72 -2.65 -10.12
CA PHE A 64 -3.18 -1.43 -9.52
C PHE A 64 -4.28 -0.44 -9.17
N ARG A 65 -5.27 -0.29 -10.01
CA ARG A 65 -6.40 0.57 -9.71
C ARG A 65 -7.11 0.12 -8.44
N LEU A 66 -7.40 -1.17 -8.34
CA LEU A 66 -8.08 -1.71 -7.17
C LEU A 66 -7.22 -1.56 -5.90
N ALA A 67 -5.92 -1.74 -6.03
CA ALA A 67 -5.01 -1.58 -4.91
C ALA A 67 -4.99 -0.14 -4.40
N VAL A 68 -4.97 0.82 -5.30
CA VAL A 68 -5.01 2.23 -4.94
C VAL A 68 -6.32 2.56 -4.22
N GLU A 69 -7.44 2.09 -4.75
CA GLU A 69 -8.74 2.29 -4.11
C GLU A 69 -8.77 1.67 -2.71
N ALA A 70 -8.26 0.46 -2.59
CA ALA A 70 -8.22 -0.23 -1.30
C ALA A 70 -7.35 0.52 -0.29
N GLY A 71 -6.17 0.96 -0.71
CA GLY A 71 -5.27 1.71 0.17
C GLY A 71 -5.87 3.02 0.64
N LEU A 72 -6.55 3.73 -0.26
CA LEU A 72 -7.21 4.97 0.08
C LEU A 72 -8.35 4.75 1.07
N LEU A 73 -9.18 3.74 0.82
CA LEU A 73 -10.27 3.39 1.73
C LEU A 73 -9.75 3.03 3.11
N ALA A 74 -8.68 2.24 3.17
CA ALA A 74 -8.10 1.84 4.45
C ALA A 74 -7.62 3.07 5.22
N ARG A 75 -6.95 4.00 4.55
CA ARG A 75 -6.48 5.22 5.18
C ARG A 75 -7.63 6.06 5.71
N GLN A 76 -8.68 6.22 4.91
CA GLN A 76 -9.85 7.00 5.30
C GLN A 76 -10.64 6.35 6.43
N SER A 77 -10.55 5.05 6.55
CA SER A 77 -11.26 4.31 7.60
C SER A 77 -10.57 4.36 8.94
N GLY A 78 -9.34 4.86 9.00
CA GLY A 78 -8.61 4.96 10.26
C GLY A 78 -8.16 3.60 10.76
N PRO A 79 -7.11 3.02 10.18
CA PRO A 79 -6.65 1.69 10.63
C PRO A 79 -6.25 1.72 12.10
N GLY A 80 -6.50 0.62 12.79
CA GLY A 80 -6.13 0.47 14.17
C GLY A 80 -4.62 0.44 14.35
N SER A 81 -4.19 0.54 15.61
CA SER A 81 -2.76 0.51 15.90
C SER A 81 -2.20 -0.88 15.58
N ARG A 82 -0.92 -0.92 15.29
CA ARG A 82 -0.26 -2.19 14.95
C ARG A 82 -0.26 -3.18 16.11
N SER A 83 -0.19 -2.68 17.34
CA SER A 83 -0.25 -3.56 18.51
C SER A 83 -1.63 -4.21 18.65
N HIS A 84 -2.69 -3.44 18.43
CA HIS A 84 -4.04 -4.01 18.41
C HIS A 84 -4.17 -5.04 17.31
N PHE A 85 -3.61 -4.76 16.17
CA PHE A 85 -3.65 -5.68 15.05
C PHE A 85 -2.97 -7.00 15.39
N ALA A 86 -1.81 -6.92 16.02
CA ALA A 86 -1.06 -8.11 16.41
C ALA A 86 -1.86 -8.99 17.38
N HIS A 87 -2.55 -8.37 18.33
CA HIS A 87 -3.40 -9.12 19.27
C HIS A 87 -4.60 -9.73 18.56
N ALA A 88 -5.20 -9.01 17.64
CA ALA A 88 -6.36 -9.49 16.92
C ALA A 88 -6.04 -10.64 15.98
N THR A 89 -4.80 -10.83 15.59
CA THR A 89 -4.43 -11.93 14.71
C THR A 89 -4.40 -13.30 15.41
N SER A 90 -4.40 -13.34 16.73
CA SER A 90 -4.41 -14.61 17.44
C SER A 90 -5.58 -15.52 17.03
N PRO A 91 -6.83 -15.04 17.04
CA PRO A 91 -7.94 -15.87 16.56
C PRO A 91 -7.81 -16.23 15.08
N LEU A 92 -7.31 -15.30 14.29
CA LEU A 92 -7.10 -15.53 12.88
C LEU A 92 -6.06 -16.61 12.63
N THR A 93 -4.99 -16.58 13.39
CA THR A 93 -3.93 -17.57 13.30
C THR A 93 -4.46 -18.96 13.64
N GLY A 94 -5.25 -19.04 14.70
CA GLY A 94 -5.89 -20.31 15.09
C GLY A 94 -6.79 -20.85 13.98
N PHE A 95 -7.54 -19.99 13.35
CA PHE A 95 -8.40 -20.38 12.24
C PHE A 95 -7.58 -20.92 11.06
N LEU A 96 -6.51 -20.24 10.71
CA LEU A 96 -5.66 -20.65 9.61
C LEU A 96 -4.97 -21.98 9.90
N GLU A 97 -4.53 -22.19 11.13
CA GLU A 97 -3.94 -23.45 11.54
C GLU A 97 -4.96 -24.58 11.46
N ALA A 98 -6.18 -24.31 11.86
CA ALA A 98 -7.24 -25.31 11.81
C ALA A 98 -7.58 -25.72 10.38
N SER A 99 -7.45 -24.80 9.41
CA SER A 99 -7.72 -25.12 8.03
C SER A 99 -6.53 -25.73 7.29
N ALA A 100 -5.38 -25.70 7.89
CA ALA A 100 -4.21 -26.32 7.29
C ALA A 100 -4.16 -27.80 7.62
#